data_c9f47a2e6a5f9efc27dd8cd7ac03b763
#
_entry.id   c9f47a2e6a5f9efc27dd8cd7ac03b763
#
_cell.length_a   1.000
_cell.length_b   1.000
_cell.length_c   1.000
_cell.angle_alpha   90.00
_cell.angle_beta   90.00
_cell.angle_gamma   90.00
#
_symmetry.space_group_name_H-M   'P 1'
#
loop_
_entity.id
_entity.type
_entity.pdbx_description
1 polymer ?
#
loop_
_entity_poly.entity_id
_entity_poly.type
_entity_poly.pdbx_seq_one_letter_code
_entity_poly.pdbx_strand_id
1 'polypeptide(L)'
;MSTIHLHQTTTLAPEQYIAGLTDFGPGRSKLFGNSADEYLKVHQRDLTQADVTEGSGGIWERLHYDWSDPNRVVLTTTDSNVWGGASGHTYTFTRHPNSTTDIDVVVVRDGKNLKGRLLGFVLGTVGKSVLEKAFVNSVKAIEARNRAATVELAA
;
A
#
# COMPACT_ATOMS: atom_id res chain seq x y z
N MET A 1 7.14 1.72 18.73
CA MET A 1 6.84 0.94 17.49
C MET A 1 5.43 0.40 17.55
N SER A 2 4.68 0.53 16.48
CA SER A 2 3.32 0.00 16.36
C SER A 2 3.25 -1.00 15.21
N THR A 3 2.56 -2.11 15.42
CA THR A 3 2.31 -3.13 14.40
C THR A 3 0.81 -3.29 14.25
N ILE A 4 0.31 -3.16 13.02
CA ILE A 4 -1.12 -3.20 12.72
C ILE A 4 -1.35 -4.28 11.66
N HIS A 5 -2.34 -5.14 11.89
CA HIS A 5 -2.75 -6.19 10.98
C HIS A 5 -4.08 -5.81 10.33
N LEU A 6 -4.12 -5.88 9.00
CA LEU A 6 -5.31 -5.60 8.20
C LEU A 6 -5.63 -6.80 7.33
N HIS A 7 -6.91 -7.03 7.06
CA HIS A 7 -7.37 -8.14 6.23
C HIS A 7 -8.54 -7.70 5.35
N GLN A 8 -8.52 -8.13 4.08
CA GLN A 8 -9.63 -7.99 3.14
C GLN A 8 -9.72 -9.21 2.25
N THR A 9 -10.93 -9.57 1.87
CA THR A 9 -11.19 -10.53 0.80
C THR A 9 -11.65 -9.78 -0.43
N THR A 10 -11.13 -10.15 -1.59
CA THR A 10 -11.41 -9.49 -2.86
C THR A 10 -11.64 -10.49 -3.99
N THR A 11 -12.35 -10.06 -5.02
CA THR A 11 -12.48 -10.81 -6.28
C THR A 11 -11.29 -10.63 -7.22
N LEU A 12 -10.35 -9.74 -6.88
CA LEU A 12 -9.11 -9.56 -7.65
C LEU A 12 -8.19 -10.77 -7.48
N ALA A 13 -7.54 -11.18 -8.56
CA ALA A 13 -6.38 -12.05 -8.46
C ALA A 13 -5.21 -11.26 -7.83
N PRO A 14 -4.24 -11.92 -7.16
CA PRO A 14 -3.10 -11.22 -6.59
C PRO A 14 -2.37 -10.32 -7.59
N GLU A 15 -2.12 -10.78 -8.79
CA GLU A 15 -1.46 -10.02 -9.85
C GLU A 15 -2.23 -8.76 -10.25
N GLN A 16 -3.56 -8.76 -10.16
CA GLN A 16 -4.38 -7.59 -10.43
C GLN A 16 -4.25 -6.54 -9.33
N TYR A 17 -4.25 -6.97 -8.08
CA TYR A 17 -4.00 -6.07 -6.95
C TYR A 17 -2.58 -5.51 -6.97
N ILE A 18 -1.59 -6.37 -7.23
CA ILE A 18 -0.18 -5.96 -7.34
C ILE A 18 -0.01 -4.93 -8.47
N ALA A 19 -0.68 -5.13 -9.61
CA ALA A 19 -0.65 -4.15 -10.70
C ALA A 19 -1.16 -2.78 -10.27
N GLY A 20 -2.23 -2.72 -9.48
CA GLY A 20 -2.73 -1.47 -8.91
C GLY A 20 -1.78 -0.87 -7.87
N LEU A 21 -1.25 -1.70 -6.97
CA LEU A 21 -0.32 -1.27 -5.92
C LEU A 21 0.98 -0.72 -6.51
N THR A 22 1.43 -1.24 -7.63
CA THR A 22 2.68 -0.85 -8.29
C THR A 22 2.49 0.06 -9.50
N ASP A 23 1.29 0.59 -9.67
CA ASP A 23 1.03 1.65 -10.65
C ASP A 23 1.39 3.00 -10.02
N PHE A 24 2.54 3.52 -10.41
CA PHE A 24 3.06 4.81 -9.95
C PHE A 24 2.79 5.95 -10.94
N GLY A 25 1.83 5.77 -11.82
CA GLY A 25 1.43 6.78 -12.80
C GLY A 25 0.50 7.85 -12.22
N PRO A 26 0.12 8.84 -13.05
CA PRO A 26 -0.82 9.88 -12.64
C PRO A 26 -2.15 9.31 -12.15
N GLY A 27 -2.72 9.92 -11.11
CA GLY A 27 -3.98 9.48 -10.53
C GLY A 27 -3.84 8.39 -9.47
N ARG A 28 -2.62 8.07 -9.03
CA ARG A 28 -2.37 7.12 -7.95
C ARG A 28 -3.15 7.48 -6.68
N SER A 29 -3.36 8.76 -6.39
CA SER A 29 -4.14 9.23 -5.26
C SER A 29 -5.61 8.75 -5.27
N LYS A 30 -6.13 8.39 -6.43
CA LYS A 30 -7.48 7.80 -6.56
C LYS A 30 -7.52 6.35 -6.06
N LEU A 31 -6.38 5.65 -6.06
CA LEU A 31 -6.25 4.29 -5.54
C LEU A 31 -5.79 4.31 -4.08
N PHE A 32 -4.83 5.17 -3.75
CA PHE A 32 -4.22 5.28 -2.43
C PHE A 32 -4.23 6.73 -1.97
N GLY A 33 -5.13 7.06 -1.06
CA GLY A 33 -5.33 8.45 -0.60
C GLY A 33 -4.15 9.07 0.12
N ASN A 34 -3.19 8.27 0.58
CA ASN A 34 -1.95 8.73 1.21
C ASN A 34 -0.80 8.93 0.21
N SER A 35 -1.06 8.77 -1.08
CA SER A 35 -0.08 8.98 -2.14
C SER A 35 -0.53 10.11 -3.06
N ALA A 36 -0.28 11.35 -2.65
CA ALA A 36 -0.63 12.53 -3.41
C ALA A 36 0.35 12.74 -4.58
N ASP A 37 -0.17 13.21 -5.71
CA ASP A 37 0.62 13.34 -6.94
C ASP A 37 1.84 14.26 -6.77
N GLU A 38 1.72 15.33 -5.97
CA GLU A 38 2.83 16.27 -5.72
C GLU A 38 4.00 15.68 -4.92
N TYR A 39 3.77 14.57 -4.20
CA TYR A 39 4.83 13.86 -3.45
C TYR A 39 5.45 12.72 -4.26
N LEU A 40 4.73 12.21 -5.25
CA LEU A 40 5.09 10.98 -5.95
C LEU A 40 6.33 11.17 -6.82
N LYS A 41 7.38 10.39 -6.54
CA LYS A 41 8.59 10.38 -7.34
C LYS A 41 9.13 8.95 -7.45
N VAL A 42 9.20 8.45 -8.66
CA VAL A 42 9.81 7.15 -8.96
C VAL A 42 11.30 7.38 -9.19
N HIS A 43 12.13 6.84 -8.30
CA HIS A 43 13.60 6.94 -8.41
C HIS A 43 14.17 5.85 -9.30
N GLN A 44 13.60 4.66 -9.19
CA GLN A 44 13.99 3.50 -9.99
C GLN A 44 12.82 2.53 -10.06
N ARG A 45 12.68 1.83 -11.18
CA ARG A 45 11.70 0.77 -11.35
C ARG A 45 12.24 -0.29 -12.32
N ASP A 46 12.07 -1.55 -11.94
CA ASP A 46 12.23 -2.69 -12.84
C ASP A 46 10.98 -3.58 -12.80
N LEU A 47 11.07 -4.83 -13.27
CA LEU A 47 9.93 -5.72 -13.40
C LEU A 47 9.35 -6.19 -12.05
N THR A 48 10.16 -6.23 -11.00
CA THR A 48 9.78 -6.80 -9.70
C THR A 48 10.12 -5.93 -8.50
N GLN A 49 10.74 -4.77 -8.73
CA GLN A 49 11.15 -3.85 -7.66
C GLN A 49 11.01 -2.40 -8.10
N ALA A 50 10.83 -1.52 -7.13
CA ALA A 50 10.82 -0.08 -7.36
C ALA A 50 11.28 0.67 -6.12
N ASP A 51 11.81 1.86 -6.34
CA ASP A 51 12.24 2.79 -5.30
C ASP A 51 11.46 4.09 -5.51
N VAL A 52 10.56 4.42 -4.60
CA VAL A 52 9.55 5.46 -4.80
C VAL A 52 9.41 6.32 -3.55
N THR A 53 9.32 7.63 -3.72
CA THR A 53 8.90 8.54 -2.65
C THR A 53 7.42 8.82 -2.80
N GLU A 54 6.67 8.66 -1.71
CA GLU A 54 5.24 8.91 -1.61
C GLU A 54 4.94 9.70 -0.36
N GLY A 55 3.80 10.37 -0.33
CA GLY A 55 3.35 11.09 0.86
C GLY A 55 2.11 11.92 0.64
N SER A 56 1.65 12.53 1.72
CA SER A 56 0.54 13.47 1.74
C SER A 56 0.54 14.22 3.07
N GLY A 57 -0.05 15.41 3.09
CA GLY A 57 -0.27 16.14 4.33
C GLY A 57 0.99 16.47 5.14
N GLY A 58 2.13 16.68 4.48
CA GLY A 58 3.39 17.02 5.13
C GLY A 58 4.19 15.81 5.64
N ILE A 59 3.72 14.59 5.40
CA ILE A 59 4.43 13.35 5.72
C ILE A 59 4.83 12.67 4.43
N TRP A 60 6.09 12.35 4.30
CA TRP A 60 6.61 11.62 3.15
C TRP A 60 7.48 10.45 3.60
N GLU A 61 7.56 9.43 2.76
CA GLU A 61 8.48 8.32 2.94
C GLU A 61 9.00 7.83 1.60
N ARG A 62 10.25 7.40 1.60
CA ARG A 62 10.86 6.68 0.49
C ARG A 62 10.73 5.19 0.77
N LEU A 63 10.14 4.49 -0.16
CA LEU A 63 9.78 3.08 -0.04
C LEU A 63 10.51 2.27 -1.11
N HIS A 64 11.10 1.17 -0.68
CA HIS A 64 11.53 0.11 -1.58
C HIS A 64 10.44 -0.93 -1.68
N TYR A 65 9.89 -1.09 -2.88
CA TYR A 65 8.88 -2.09 -3.21
C TYR A 65 9.56 -3.32 -3.77
N ASP A 66 9.18 -4.51 -3.31
CA ASP A 66 9.62 -5.79 -3.85
C ASP A 66 8.39 -6.69 -4.03
N TRP A 67 8.09 -7.08 -5.27
CA TRP A 67 7.02 -8.01 -5.65
C TRP A 67 7.55 -9.17 -6.49
N SER A 68 8.79 -9.57 -6.24
CA SER A 68 9.41 -10.73 -6.89
C SER A 68 8.73 -12.05 -6.53
N ASP A 69 8.09 -12.12 -5.35
CA ASP A 69 7.21 -13.22 -4.97
C ASP A 69 5.79 -12.94 -5.48
N PRO A 70 5.17 -13.82 -6.28
CA PRO A 70 3.83 -13.60 -6.84
C PRO A 70 2.72 -13.54 -5.77
N ASN A 71 2.98 -13.98 -4.54
CA ASN A 71 2.01 -13.98 -3.45
C ASN A 71 2.38 -13.05 -2.31
N ARG A 72 3.35 -12.16 -2.53
CA ARG A 72 3.83 -11.27 -1.47
C ARG A 72 4.41 -9.99 -2.04
N VAL A 73 4.09 -8.87 -1.41
CA VAL A 73 4.74 -7.59 -1.69
C VAL A 73 5.30 -7.03 -0.39
N VAL A 74 6.55 -6.64 -0.40
CA VAL A 74 7.22 -6.02 0.75
C VAL A 74 7.56 -4.58 0.40
N LEU A 75 7.12 -3.65 1.24
CA LEU A 75 7.47 -2.24 1.19
C LEU A 75 8.34 -1.93 2.39
N THR A 76 9.57 -1.55 2.16
CA THR A 76 10.50 -1.16 3.22
C THR A 76 10.70 0.35 3.20
N THR A 77 10.46 1.01 4.33
CA THR A 77 10.74 2.43 4.49
C THR A 77 12.25 2.63 4.57
N THR A 78 12.84 3.25 3.56
CA THR A 78 14.28 3.50 3.49
C THR A 78 14.65 4.90 3.96
N ASP A 79 13.70 5.85 3.85
CA ASP A 79 13.82 7.19 4.42
C ASP A 79 12.43 7.81 4.63
N SER A 80 12.32 8.76 5.54
CA SER A 80 11.07 9.47 5.83
C SER A 80 11.36 10.66 6.74
N ASN A 81 10.48 11.64 6.75
CA ASN A 81 10.56 12.73 7.73
C ASN A 81 10.03 12.35 9.12
N VAL A 82 9.38 11.21 9.29
CA VAL A 82 8.82 10.78 10.58
C VAL A 82 9.06 9.31 10.92
N TRP A 83 9.23 8.43 9.91
CA TRP A 83 9.37 6.99 10.11
C TRP A 83 10.82 6.54 9.93
N GLY A 84 11.20 5.48 10.61
CA GLY A 84 12.52 4.88 10.51
C GLY A 84 12.51 3.44 11.02
N GLY A 85 13.67 2.90 11.37
CA GLY A 85 13.82 1.56 11.95
C GLY A 85 13.19 0.46 11.10
N ALA A 86 12.25 -0.28 11.68
CA ALA A 86 11.58 -1.41 11.05
C ALA A 86 10.31 -1.04 10.27
N SER A 87 10.07 0.26 10.02
CA SER A 87 8.86 0.73 9.34
C SER A 87 8.72 0.14 7.93
N GLY A 88 7.50 -0.21 7.57
CA GLY A 88 7.18 -0.77 6.27
C GLY A 88 5.84 -1.48 6.26
N HIS A 89 5.53 -2.09 5.11
CA HIS A 89 4.31 -2.86 4.90
C HIS A 89 4.66 -4.20 4.28
N THR A 90 3.94 -5.26 4.67
CA THR A 90 4.02 -6.56 4.02
C THR A 90 2.61 -7.00 3.64
N TYR A 91 2.40 -7.23 2.34
CA TYR A 91 1.16 -7.78 1.79
C TYR A 91 1.36 -9.25 1.50
N THR A 92 0.45 -10.10 1.96
CA THR A 92 0.44 -11.54 1.67
C THR A 92 -0.89 -11.90 1.05
N PHE A 93 -0.85 -12.64 -0.07
CA PHE A 93 -2.03 -13.02 -0.84
C PHE A 93 -2.27 -14.52 -0.73
N THR A 94 -3.51 -14.90 -0.41
CA THR A 94 -3.95 -16.29 -0.37
C THR A 94 -5.10 -16.47 -1.36
N ARG A 95 -4.88 -17.30 -2.38
CA ARG A 95 -5.88 -17.61 -3.41
C ARG A 95 -6.83 -18.69 -2.89
N HIS A 96 -8.11 -18.52 -3.14
CA HIS A 96 -9.13 -19.50 -2.84
C HIS A 96 -9.71 -20.15 -4.10
N PRO A 97 -10.22 -21.42 -4.01
CA PRO A 97 -10.81 -22.12 -5.15
C PRO A 97 -12.02 -21.42 -5.78
N ASN A 98 -12.73 -20.56 -5.01
CA ASN A 98 -13.88 -19.79 -5.49
C ASN A 98 -13.50 -18.50 -6.25
N SER A 99 -12.25 -18.37 -6.67
CA SER A 99 -11.72 -17.20 -7.39
C SER A 99 -11.69 -15.91 -6.54
N THR A 100 -11.66 -16.03 -5.22
CA THR A 100 -11.37 -14.91 -4.33
C THR A 100 -9.95 -14.98 -3.83
N THR A 101 -9.47 -13.85 -3.31
CA THR A 101 -8.14 -13.71 -2.73
C THR A 101 -8.27 -13.05 -1.36
N ASP A 102 -7.62 -13.60 -0.35
CA ASP A 102 -7.40 -12.91 0.92
C ASP A 102 -6.14 -12.07 0.82
N ILE A 103 -6.23 -10.82 1.25
CA ILE A 103 -5.11 -9.90 1.35
C ILE A 103 -4.88 -9.61 2.82
N ASP A 104 -3.74 -10.03 3.34
CA ASP A 104 -3.31 -9.76 4.70
C ASP A 104 -2.16 -8.75 4.66
N VAL A 105 -2.30 -7.65 5.42
CA VAL A 105 -1.30 -6.59 5.46
C VAL A 105 -0.80 -6.42 6.88
N VAL A 106 0.51 -6.42 7.05
CA VAL A 106 1.17 -6.03 8.28
C VAL A 106 1.82 -4.67 8.06
N VAL A 107 1.39 -3.69 8.84
CA VAL A 107 1.94 -2.33 8.82
C VAL A 107 2.78 -2.13 10.08
N VAL A 108 4.06 -1.81 9.91
CA VAL A 108 4.95 -1.47 11.02
C VAL A 108 5.28 0.02 10.95
N ARG A 109 5.10 0.72 12.06
CA ARG A 109 5.41 2.15 12.18
C ARG A 109 6.34 2.37 13.37
N ASP A 110 7.58 2.73 13.07
CA ASP A 110 8.63 3.02 14.03
C ASP A 110 9.03 4.49 13.87
N GLY A 111 8.61 5.33 14.84
CA GLY A 111 8.84 6.77 14.78
C GLY A 111 10.30 7.11 15.07
N LYS A 112 10.95 7.81 14.14
CA LYS A 112 12.36 8.19 14.28
C LYS A 112 12.58 9.48 15.07
N ASN A 113 11.51 10.24 15.31
CA ASN A 113 11.56 11.49 16.06
C ASN A 113 10.29 11.63 16.92
N LEU A 114 10.19 12.73 17.69
CA LEU A 114 9.04 12.93 18.58
C LEU A 114 7.71 12.93 17.82
N LYS A 115 7.66 13.60 16.67
CA LYS A 115 6.46 13.61 15.81
C LYS A 115 6.10 12.20 15.35
N GLY A 116 7.07 11.44 14.86
CA GLY A 116 6.84 10.06 14.42
C GLY A 116 6.42 9.13 15.56
N ARG A 117 6.99 9.28 16.74
CA ARG A 117 6.61 8.50 17.93
C ARG A 117 5.18 8.80 18.36
N LEU A 118 4.77 10.08 18.34
CA LEU A 118 3.40 10.48 18.66
C LEU A 118 2.41 9.93 17.62
N LEU A 119 2.72 10.02 16.33
CA LEU A 119 1.90 9.45 15.26
C LEU A 119 1.80 7.93 15.39
N GLY A 120 2.90 7.25 15.69
CA GLY A 120 2.91 5.80 15.92
C GLY A 120 2.04 5.39 17.11
N PHE A 121 2.05 6.16 18.18
CA PHE A 121 1.19 5.94 19.33
C PHE A 121 -0.31 6.09 18.96
N VAL A 122 -0.65 7.16 18.25
CA VAL A 122 -2.03 7.40 17.77
C VAL A 122 -2.49 6.27 16.85
N LEU A 123 -1.65 5.84 15.91
CA LEU A 123 -1.96 4.72 15.01
C LEU A 123 -2.16 3.42 15.78
N GLY A 124 -1.39 3.17 16.84
CA GLY A 124 -1.52 1.98 17.68
C GLY A 124 -2.77 1.96 18.54
N THR A 125 -3.41 3.11 18.79
CA THR A 125 -4.61 3.23 19.64
C THR A 125 -5.89 3.37 18.85
N VAL A 126 -6.00 4.37 17.97
CA VAL A 126 -7.21 4.68 17.20
C VAL A 126 -7.03 4.56 15.68
N GLY A 127 -5.79 4.49 15.22
CA GLY A 127 -5.46 4.53 13.80
C GLY A 127 -5.77 3.23 13.05
N LYS A 128 -6.00 2.12 13.75
CA LYS A 128 -6.34 0.84 13.08
C LYS A 128 -7.60 0.99 12.24
N SER A 129 -8.66 1.60 12.78
CA SER A 129 -9.91 1.80 12.04
C SER A 129 -9.73 2.75 10.84
N VAL A 130 -8.88 3.75 10.96
CA VAL A 130 -8.54 4.66 9.86
C VAL A 130 -7.80 3.91 8.75
N LEU A 131 -6.83 3.10 9.11
CA LEU A 131 -6.07 2.28 8.15
C LEU A 131 -6.94 1.19 7.52
N GLU A 132 -7.83 0.56 8.28
CA GLU A 132 -8.79 -0.40 7.74
C GLU A 132 -9.69 0.24 6.69
N LYS A 133 -10.23 1.42 6.97
CA LYS A 133 -11.07 2.16 6.02
C LYS A 133 -10.30 2.54 4.76
N ALA A 134 -9.07 3.02 4.91
CA ALA A 134 -8.21 3.36 3.78
C ALA A 134 -7.90 2.12 2.94
N PHE A 135 -7.65 0.99 3.56
CA PHE A 135 -7.39 -0.28 2.88
C PHE A 135 -8.62 -0.78 2.12
N VAL A 136 -9.79 -0.77 2.76
CA VAL A 136 -11.07 -1.11 2.10
C VAL A 136 -11.29 -0.22 0.88
N ASN A 137 -11.07 1.08 1.01
CA ASN A 137 -11.26 2.03 -0.10
C ASN A 137 -10.28 1.75 -1.25
N SER A 138 -9.02 1.43 -0.95
CA SER A 138 -8.02 1.08 -1.97
C SER A 138 -8.38 -0.20 -2.70
N VAL A 139 -8.80 -1.23 -1.99
CA VAL A 139 -9.25 -2.49 -2.61
C VAL A 139 -10.44 -2.24 -3.54
N LYS A 140 -11.46 -1.50 -3.08
CA LYS A 140 -12.63 -1.16 -3.88
C LYS A 140 -12.27 -0.32 -5.12
N ALA A 141 -11.34 0.62 -4.98
CA ALA A 141 -10.88 1.45 -6.10
C ALA A 141 -10.19 0.60 -7.18
N ILE A 142 -9.34 -0.33 -6.79
CA ILE A 142 -8.66 -1.25 -7.71
C ILE A 142 -9.66 -2.20 -8.36
N GLU A 143 -10.62 -2.73 -7.59
CA GLU A 143 -11.70 -3.56 -8.12
C GLU A 143 -12.50 -2.80 -9.18
N ALA A 144 -12.89 -1.56 -8.89
CA ALA A 144 -13.67 -0.73 -9.82
C ALA A 144 -12.88 -0.42 -11.10
N ARG A 145 -11.61 -0.10 -10.98
CA ARG A 145 -10.72 0.13 -12.12
C ARG A 145 -10.58 -1.13 -12.98
N ASN A 146 -10.44 -2.29 -12.36
CA ASN A 146 -10.29 -3.55 -13.06
C ASN A 146 -11.58 -3.95 -13.79
N ARG A 147 -12.77 -3.71 -13.19
CA ARG A 147 -14.06 -3.92 -13.87
C ARG A 147 -14.24 -2.99 -15.07
N ALA A 148 -13.89 -1.72 -14.94
CA ALA A 148 -13.96 -0.75 -16.04
C ALA A 148 -13.06 -1.16 -17.21
N ALA A 149 -11.83 -1.61 -16.95
CA ALA A 149 -10.92 -2.11 -17.97
C ALA A 149 -11.48 -3.37 -18.68
N THR A 150 -12.12 -4.29 -17.94
CA THR A 150 -12.75 -5.48 -18.49
C THR A 150 -13.92 -5.13 -19.40
N VAL A 151 -14.78 -4.18 -19.00
CA VAL A 151 -15.91 -3.71 -19.80
C VAL A 151 -15.42 -3.04 -21.08
N GLU A 152 -14.39 -2.21 -21.00
CA GLU A 152 -13.77 -1.54 -22.16
C GLU A 152 -13.21 -2.55 -23.16
N LEU A 153 -12.55 -3.60 -22.70
CA LEU A 153 -12.03 -4.66 -23.56
C LEU A 153 -13.14 -5.51 -24.20
N ALA A 154 -14.29 -5.65 -23.55
CA ALA A 154 -15.45 -6.38 -24.05
C ALA A 154 -16.29 -5.58 -25.06
N ALA A 155 -16.14 -4.27 -25.07
CA ALA A 155 -16.80 -3.40 -26.02
C ALA A 155 -16.01 -3.35 -27.34
#